data_376e1475dedf25c69dcd5f1338265f99
#
_entry.id   376e1475dedf25c69dcd5f1338265f99
#
_cell.length_a   1.000
_cell.length_b   1.000
_cell.length_c   1.000
_cell.angle_alpha   90.00
_cell.angle_beta   90.00
_cell.angle_gamma   90.00
#
_symmetry.space_group_name_H-M   'P 1'
#
loop_
_entity.id
_entity.type
_entity.pdbx_description
1 polymer ?
#
loop_
_entity_poly.entity_id
_entity_poly.type
_entity_poly.pdbx_seq_one_letter_code
_entity_poly.pdbx_strand_id
1 'polypeptide(L)'
;CRLYAAFKKLPLSEDHLASVTSSLIKCLDDTDFPVNISAAISLQPYITMEKCEPIIRSNLEHIIQRFVLILQRVAVESVMQTFDTLINHFSEEVMQMSIQIIQVLLHAFTEYTKDEDNDSAMFTAMSTLDCVSSVVMNACQEAAMYDSVVQVVLPAVMAVFIQKEIDFYDACLLILRTVVHFYENANATREMIWQCFPQLVLTIQEEAIDYIGGFFPVVDCYLNIESNDLLDRSFKGMTYLQLLMKFVTESVFDPELGDSEQAYAIGVLMIIVQYKYPMIDSLCDFALETSLRFIHSKQERINKLMQTQESPEDQEMNEYYIENAQDCIVRALMVIESMFILKCEYTVQRMVALNVFNEVMSLLTSFADSHVTYLSVRLLLLALLRLFIMPNLPESISQSLLPLFNLVLTLANTAYGYYEEKRNGNEEEEVDYEELLERIEGGTFRDNDWGYDEEQDVNSDDDKDLKDMNLKQLEALSGLEGDCSEIDEHLINVVTTMNEMQTFQSTVKELMNTKPDMMNQLIGGIGDEAKQFLEGIMNAQL
;
A
#
# COMPACT_ATOMS: atom_id res chain seq x y z
N CYS A 1 -38.72 7.82 -7.91
CA CYS A 1 -37.41 7.54 -7.33
C CYS A 1 -36.29 8.31 -8.05
N ARG A 2 -35.99 8.04 -9.33
CA ARG A 2 -34.93 8.72 -10.10
C ARG A 2 -35.00 10.26 -10.08
N LEU A 3 -36.20 10.85 -10.10
CA LEU A 3 -36.38 12.30 -10.02
C LEU A 3 -35.83 12.85 -8.69
N TYR A 4 -36.06 12.17 -7.59
CA TYR A 4 -35.54 12.59 -6.27
C TYR A 4 -34.03 12.48 -6.16
N ALA A 5 -33.40 11.50 -6.77
CA ALA A 5 -31.92 11.40 -6.82
C ALA A 5 -31.32 12.64 -7.54
N ALA A 6 -31.98 13.16 -8.58
CA ALA A 6 -31.56 14.36 -9.31
C ALA A 6 -31.70 15.66 -8.49
N PHE A 7 -32.52 15.68 -7.45
CA PHE A 7 -32.76 16.89 -6.63
C PHE A 7 -31.73 17.12 -5.51
N LYS A 8 -30.69 16.28 -5.36
CA LYS A 8 -29.66 16.44 -4.32
C LYS A 8 -28.99 17.82 -4.30
N LYS A 9 -28.98 18.55 -5.43
CA LYS A 9 -28.39 19.89 -5.56
C LYS A 9 -29.36 21.02 -5.24
N LEU A 10 -30.66 20.74 -5.00
CA LEU A 10 -31.64 21.77 -4.69
C LEU A 10 -31.74 21.98 -3.17
N PRO A 11 -31.92 23.23 -2.71
CA PRO A 11 -32.12 23.54 -1.28
C PRO A 11 -33.52 23.09 -0.85
N LEU A 12 -33.70 21.80 -0.54
CA LEU A 12 -34.95 21.26 -0.01
C LEU A 12 -35.09 21.60 1.48
N SER A 13 -36.32 21.85 1.93
CA SER A 13 -36.58 21.99 3.37
C SER A 13 -36.44 20.63 4.08
N GLU A 14 -36.17 20.66 5.38
CA GLU A 14 -36.06 19.43 6.19
C GLU A 14 -37.30 18.54 6.09
N ASP A 15 -38.50 19.12 6.13
CA ASP A 15 -39.73 18.38 5.99
C ASP A 15 -39.87 17.68 4.62
N HIS A 16 -39.36 18.30 3.56
CA HIS A 16 -39.35 17.67 2.23
C HIS A 16 -38.33 16.53 2.16
N LEU A 17 -37.13 16.72 2.69
CA LEU A 17 -36.10 15.67 2.77
C LEU A 17 -36.60 14.47 3.56
N ALA A 18 -37.20 14.70 4.72
CA ALA A 18 -37.79 13.66 5.55
C ALA A 18 -38.90 12.89 4.84
N SER A 19 -39.77 13.61 4.12
CA SER A 19 -40.88 13.01 3.35
C SER A 19 -40.36 12.18 2.17
N VAL A 20 -39.33 12.66 1.46
CA VAL A 20 -38.69 11.94 0.34
C VAL A 20 -38.01 10.67 0.85
N THR A 21 -37.15 10.78 1.85
CA THR A 21 -36.43 9.63 2.44
C THR A 21 -37.41 8.56 2.92
N SER A 22 -38.45 8.96 3.66
CA SER A 22 -39.46 8.02 4.15
C SER A 22 -40.26 7.38 2.98
N SER A 23 -40.47 8.10 1.89
CA SER A 23 -41.15 7.58 0.70
C SER A 23 -40.25 6.56 -0.04
N LEU A 24 -38.96 6.84 -0.18
CA LEU A 24 -38.00 5.92 -0.79
C LEU A 24 -37.90 4.61 0.02
N ILE A 25 -37.80 4.72 1.36
CA ILE A 25 -37.78 3.54 2.24
C ILE A 25 -39.05 2.69 2.05
N LYS A 26 -40.23 3.31 1.95
CA LYS A 26 -41.47 2.58 1.66
C LYS A 26 -41.49 1.94 0.26
N CYS A 27 -40.84 2.56 -0.73
CA CYS A 27 -40.76 1.99 -2.08
C CYS A 27 -39.81 0.74 -2.12
N LEU A 28 -38.97 0.52 -1.12
CA LEU A 28 -38.23 -0.74 -0.98
C LEU A 28 -39.15 -1.94 -0.74
N ASP A 29 -40.39 -1.71 -0.27
CA ASP A 29 -41.41 -2.74 -0.02
C ASP A 29 -42.42 -2.89 -1.17
N ASP A 30 -42.22 -2.20 -2.29
CA ASP A 30 -43.17 -2.26 -3.41
C ASP A 30 -43.26 -3.68 -3.97
N THR A 31 -44.41 -4.05 -4.48
CA THR A 31 -44.62 -5.33 -5.15
C THR A 31 -43.97 -5.41 -6.52
N ASP A 32 -43.68 -4.27 -7.12
CA ASP A 32 -42.98 -4.16 -8.40
C ASP A 32 -41.46 -4.07 -8.19
N PHE A 33 -40.74 -5.08 -8.62
CA PHE A 33 -39.32 -5.22 -8.40
C PHE A 33 -38.45 -4.09 -9.00
N PRO A 34 -38.70 -3.58 -10.22
CA PRO A 34 -38.04 -2.36 -10.72
C PRO A 34 -38.22 -1.12 -9.83
N VAL A 35 -39.30 -1.02 -9.08
CA VAL A 35 -39.52 0.08 -8.12
C VAL A 35 -38.59 -0.08 -6.91
N ASN A 36 -38.40 -1.31 -6.41
CA ASN A 36 -37.48 -1.58 -5.31
C ASN A 36 -36.04 -1.19 -5.69
N ILE A 37 -35.57 -1.64 -6.86
CA ILE A 37 -34.23 -1.31 -7.39
C ILE A 37 -34.06 0.21 -7.51
N SER A 38 -35.04 0.87 -8.16
CA SER A 38 -35.00 2.33 -8.33
C SER A 38 -35.01 3.09 -7.00
N ALA A 39 -35.69 2.56 -5.99
CA ALA A 39 -35.72 3.14 -4.66
C ALA A 39 -34.37 2.95 -3.94
N ALA A 40 -33.78 1.75 -4.03
CA ALA A 40 -32.47 1.45 -3.47
C ALA A 40 -31.40 2.41 -4.02
N ILE A 41 -31.25 2.50 -5.33
CA ILE A 41 -30.29 3.42 -5.98
C ILE A 41 -30.57 4.89 -5.61
N SER A 42 -31.85 5.28 -5.52
CA SER A 42 -32.21 6.67 -5.20
C SER A 42 -31.98 7.06 -3.75
N LEU A 43 -31.72 6.12 -2.84
CA LEU A 43 -31.37 6.39 -1.44
C LEU A 43 -29.92 6.88 -1.28
N GLN A 44 -29.01 6.53 -2.18
CA GLN A 44 -27.58 6.84 -2.07
C GLN A 44 -27.28 8.28 -1.63
N PRO A 45 -27.79 9.36 -2.31
CA PRO A 45 -27.47 10.72 -1.93
C PRO A 45 -28.08 11.18 -0.59
N TYR A 46 -28.99 10.40 -0.01
CA TYR A 46 -29.65 10.73 1.26
C TYR A 46 -28.98 10.03 2.45
N ILE A 47 -28.17 8.99 2.22
CA ILE A 47 -27.47 8.23 3.25
C ILE A 47 -26.50 9.13 4.01
N THR A 48 -25.71 9.92 3.31
CA THR A 48 -24.68 10.81 3.86
C THR A 48 -25.21 12.20 4.27
N MET A 49 -26.53 12.46 4.10
CA MET A 49 -27.12 13.74 4.51
C MET A 49 -27.46 13.74 6.00
N GLU A 50 -26.79 14.57 6.80
CA GLU A 50 -27.01 14.74 8.24
C GLU A 50 -28.51 14.85 8.62
N LYS A 51 -29.30 15.59 7.80
CA LYS A 51 -30.73 15.77 8.02
C LYS A 51 -31.59 14.53 7.77
N CYS A 52 -31.12 13.58 6.98
CA CYS A 52 -31.80 12.33 6.65
C CYS A 52 -31.36 11.17 7.56
N GLU A 53 -30.20 11.28 8.14
CA GLU A 53 -29.56 10.27 8.98
C GLU A 53 -30.50 9.72 10.09
N PRO A 54 -31.22 10.52 10.91
CA PRO A 54 -32.09 9.99 11.95
C PRO A 54 -33.22 9.08 11.41
N ILE A 55 -33.68 9.35 10.17
CA ILE A 55 -34.74 8.57 9.53
C ILE A 55 -34.18 7.26 9.02
N ILE A 56 -33.01 7.31 8.37
CA ILE A 56 -32.32 6.12 7.86
C ILE A 56 -31.92 5.23 9.03
N ARG A 57 -31.27 5.78 10.07
CA ARG A 57 -30.85 5.08 11.27
C ARG A 57 -32.00 4.37 11.97
N SER A 58 -33.17 4.99 12.07
CA SER A 58 -34.35 4.36 12.67
C SER A 58 -34.97 3.24 11.84
N ASN A 59 -34.61 3.12 10.56
CA ASN A 59 -35.09 2.09 9.65
C ASN A 59 -33.96 1.20 9.11
N LEU A 60 -32.73 1.30 9.66
CA LEU A 60 -31.54 0.73 9.09
C LEU A 60 -31.62 -0.79 8.90
N GLU A 61 -32.04 -1.53 9.92
CA GLU A 61 -32.21 -2.98 9.84
C GLU A 61 -33.20 -3.38 8.71
N HIS A 62 -34.29 -2.64 8.57
CA HIS A 62 -35.25 -2.87 7.51
C HIS A 62 -34.65 -2.58 6.13
N ILE A 63 -33.92 -1.49 5.97
CA ILE A 63 -33.25 -1.11 4.72
C ILE A 63 -32.25 -2.20 4.33
N ILE A 64 -31.36 -2.62 5.24
CA ILE A 64 -30.39 -3.69 5.01
C ILE A 64 -31.08 -4.98 4.56
N GLN A 65 -32.15 -5.42 5.24
CA GLN A 65 -32.88 -6.62 4.84
C GLN A 65 -33.44 -6.51 3.42
N ARG A 66 -33.89 -5.31 2.99
CA ARG A 66 -34.41 -5.09 1.63
C ARG A 66 -33.30 -5.09 0.59
N PHE A 67 -32.16 -4.46 0.86
CA PHE A 67 -31.01 -4.53 -0.01
C PHE A 67 -30.54 -5.97 -0.21
N VAL A 68 -30.41 -6.73 0.87
CA VAL A 68 -30.06 -8.17 0.82
C VAL A 68 -31.02 -8.94 -0.09
N LEU A 69 -32.35 -8.71 0.02
CA LEU A 69 -33.34 -9.40 -0.83
C LEU A 69 -33.25 -8.97 -2.32
N ILE A 70 -32.87 -7.73 -2.60
CA ILE A 70 -32.67 -7.25 -3.98
C ILE A 70 -31.42 -7.94 -4.55
N LEU A 71 -30.30 -7.90 -3.84
CA LEU A 71 -29.02 -8.44 -4.27
C LEU A 71 -29.05 -9.97 -4.47
N GLN A 72 -29.88 -10.70 -3.73
CA GLN A 72 -30.10 -12.14 -3.97
C GLN A 72 -30.82 -12.45 -5.28
N ARG A 73 -31.43 -11.46 -5.96
CA ARG A 73 -32.26 -11.67 -7.14
C ARG A 73 -31.66 -11.13 -8.42
N VAL A 74 -30.84 -10.11 -8.32
CA VAL A 74 -30.32 -9.43 -9.50
C VAL A 74 -28.99 -8.76 -9.19
N ALA A 75 -28.04 -8.92 -10.12
CA ALA A 75 -26.78 -8.20 -10.13
C ALA A 75 -27.03 -6.79 -10.66
N VAL A 76 -26.94 -5.77 -9.81
CA VAL A 76 -27.04 -4.36 -10.18
C VAL A 76 -25.99 -3.57 -9.41
N GLU A 77 -24.94 -3.17 -10.08
CA GLU A 77 -23.79 -2.46 -9.52
C GLU A 77 -24.21 -1.22 -8.71
N SER A 78 -25.05 -0.35 -9.24
CA SER A 78 -25.53 0.84 -8.51
C SER A 78 -26.28 0.53 -7.20
N VAL A 79 -26.84 -0.68 -7.05
CA VAL A 79 -27.44 -1.11 -5.78
C VAL A 79 -26.33 -1.52 -4.81
N MET A 80 -25.27 -2.17 -5.31
CA MET A 80 -24.10 -2.52 -4.50
C MET A 80 -23.40 -1.27 -3.99
N GLN A 81 -23.11 -0.30 -4.84
CA GLN A 81 -22.52 0.99 -4.47
C GLN A 81 -23.32 1.72 -3.40
N THR A 82 -24.67 1.70 -3.52
CA THR A 82 -25.54 2.30 -2.49
C THR A 82 -25.48 1.52 -1.18
N PHE A 83 -25.39 0.20 -1.26
CA PHE A 83 -25.29 -0.67 -0.09
C PHE A 83 -23.94 -0.48 0.62
N ASP A 84 -22.85 -0.36 -0.12
CA ASP A 84 -21.53 -0.06 0.42
C ASP A 84 -21.52 1.30 1.15
N THR A 85 -22.05 2.36 0.51
CA THR A 85 -22.23 3.67 1.16
C THR A 85 -23.03 3.56 2.48
N LEU A 86 -24.03 2.70 2.53
CA LEU A 86 -24.85 2.49 3.73
C LEU A 86 -24.04 1.80 4.83
N ILE A 87 -23.27 0.77 4.49
CA ILE A 87 -22.44 0.00 5.42
C ILE A 87 -21.37 0.90 6.03
N ASN A 88 -20.69 1.67 5.22
CA ASN A 88 -19.60 2.54 5.67
C ASN A 88 -20.13 3.68 6.55
N HIS A 89 -21.26 4.29 6.18
CA HIS A 89 -21.82 5.40 6.96
C HIS A 89 -22.45 4.98 8.29
N PHE A 90 -22.95 3.74 8.43
CA PHE A 90 -23.57 3.20 9.63
C PHE A 90 -22.82 1.99 10.18
N SER A 91 -21.49 2.02 10.13
CA SER A 91 -20.61 0.89 10.46
C SER A 91 -20.85 0.31 11.85
N GLU A 92 -21.07 1.14 12.87
CA GLU A 92 -21.34 0.70 14.24
C GLU A 92 -22.62 -0.13 14.38
N GLU A 93 -23.70 0.28 13.71
CA GLU A 93 -24.99 -0.39 13.76
C GLU A 93 -25.01 -1.66 12.90
N VAL A 94 -24.29 -1.61 11.76
CA VAL A 94 -24.16 -2.76 10.83
C VAL A 94 -23.36 -3.89 11.46
N MET A 95 -22.44 -3.59 12.37
CA MET A 95 -21.55 -4.55 13.02
C MET A 95 -22.28 -5.77 13.60
N GLN A 96 -23.42 -5.58 14.24
CA GLN A 96 -24.20 -6.68 14.83
C GLN A 96 -24.77 -7.65 13.79
N MET A 97 -24.90 -7.21 12.54
CA MET A 97 -25.43 -7.96 11.41
C MET A 97 -24.33 -8.44 10.45
N SER A 98 -23.08 -8.08 10.67
CA SER A 98 -21.95 -8.27 9.75
C SER A 98 -21.80 -9.70 9.26
N ILE A 99 -21.87 -10.70 10.13
CA ILE A 99 -21.76 -12.12 9.73
C ILE A 99 -22.88 -12.51 8.75
N GLN A 100 -24.11 -12.07 9.02
CA GLN A 100 -25.25 -12.37 8.14
C GLN A 100 -25.11 -11.65 6.79
N ILE A 101 -24.66 -10.42 6.80
CA ILE A 101 -24.41 -9.62 5.58
C ILE A 101 -23.32 -10.30 4.75
N ILE A 102 -22.18 -10.63 5.34
CA ILE A 102 -21.07 -11.33 4.66
C ILE A 102 -21.55 -12.65 4.03
N GLN A 103 -22.30 -13.47 4.78
CA GLN A 103 -22.80 -14.74 4.24
C GLN A 103 -23.70 -14.55 3.02
N VAL A 104 -24.55 -13.52 3.04
CA VAL A 104 -25.43 -13.22 1.91
C VAL A 104 -24.65 -12.68 0.72
N LEU A 105 -23.70 -11.78 0.95
CA LEU A 105 -22.84 -11.22 -0.10
C LEU A 105 -21.99 -12.31 -0.75
N LEU A 106 -21.34 -13.18 0.03
CA LEU A 106 -20.57 -14.30 -0.49
C LEU A 106 -21.44 -15.32 -1.27
N HIS A 107 -22.69 -15.52 -0.85
CA HIS A 107 -23.63 -16.32 -1.62
C HIS A 107 -23.99 -15.64 -2.96
N ALA A 108 -24.26 -14.34 -2.94
CA ALA A 108 -24.53 -13.56 -4.15
C ALA A 108 -23.30 -13.55 -5.10
N PHE A 109 -22.12 -13.34 -4.58
CA PHE A 109 -20.86 -13.48 -5.31
C PHE A 109 -20.77 -14.82 -6.04
N THR A 110 -20.97 -15.92 -5.32
CA THR A 110 -20.94 -17.28 -5.90
C THR A 110 -22.01 -17.49 -7.00
N GLU A 111 -23.16 -16.83 -6.90
CA GLU A 111 -24.19 -16.91 -7.94
C GLU A 111 -23.82 -16.08 -9.19
N TYR A 112 -23.23 -14.89 -8.99
CA TYR A 112 -22.84 -13.99 -10.09
C TYR A 112 -21.67 -14.55 -10.89
N THR A 113 -20.70 -15.19 -10.26
CA THR A 113 -19.55 -15.82 -10.94
C THR A 113 -19.88 -17.06 -11.76
N LYS A 114 -21.10 -17.61 -11.65
CA LYS A 114 -21.54 -18.73 -12.52
C LYS A 114 -21.83 -18.33 -13.96
N ASP A 115 -22.08 -17.08 -14.23
CA ASP A 115 -22.42 -16.56 -15.57
C ASP A 115 -21.20 -15.81 -16.15
N GLU A 116 -20.17 -16.56 -16.48
CA GLU A 116 -18.86 -16.06 -16.97
C GLU A 116 -18.98 -15.25 -18.28
N ASP A 117 -20.05 -15.45 -19.06
CA ASP A 117 -20.28 -14.72 -20.30
C ASP A 117 -21.00 -13.36 -20.10
N ASN A 118 -21.28 -12.97 -18.84
CA ASN A 118 -22.05 -11.78 -18.52
C ASN A 118 -21.17 -10.74 -17.77
N ASP A 119 -20.58 -9.82 -18.51
CA ASP A 119 -19.74 -8.75 -17.98
C ASP A 119 -20.41 -7.98 -16.84
N SER A 120 -21.71 -7.69 -16.95
CA SER A 120 -22.45 -7.00 -15.87
C SER A 120 -22.54 -7.81 -14.58
N ALA A 121 -22.64 -9.14 -14.67
CA ALA A 121 -22.61 -10.01 -13.49
C ALA A 121 -21.21 -10.04 -12.88
N MET A 122 -20.17 -10.00 -13.71
CA MET A 122 -18.78 -9.98 -13.28
C MET A 122 -18.44 -8.70 -12.52
N PHE A 123 -18.76 -7.51 -13.07
CA PHE A 123 -18.60 -6.23 -12.36
C PHE A 123 -19.39 -6.20 -11.04
N THR A 124 -20.59 -6.78 -11.01
CA THR A 124 -21.36 -6.85 -9.75
C THR A 124 -20.72 -7.82 -8.76
N ALA A 125 -20.08 -8.89 -9.23
CA ALA A 125 -19.32 -9.80 -8.37
C ALA A 125 -18.12 -9.10 -7.73
N MET A 126 -17.37 -8.27 -8.50
CA MET A 126 -16.29 -7.43 -7.97
C MET A 126 -16.81 -6.48 -6.88
N SER A 127 -17.81 -5.65 -7.20
CA SER A 127 -18.43 -4.74 -6.22
C SER A 127 -19.00 -5.47 -4.99
N THR A 128 -19.39 -6.75 -5.14
CA THR A 128 -19.85 -7.56 -4.01
C THR A 128 -18.70 -7.89 -3.06
N LEU A 129 -17.52 -8.22 -3.58
CA LEU A 129 -16.34 -8.45 -2.75
C LEU A 129 -15.84 -7.17 -2.09
N ASP A 130 -15.95 -6.02 -2.75
CA ASP A 130 -15.62 -4.72 -2.16
C ASP A 130 -16.52 -4.44 -0.94
N CYS A 131 -17.83 -4.67 -1.07
CA CYS A 131 -18.74 -4.61 0.08
C CYS A 131 -18.38 -5.61 1.18
N VAL A 132 -17.96 -6.82 0.84
CA VAL A 132 -17.48 -7.80 1.83
C VAL A 132 -16.23 -7.24 2.53
N SER A 133 -15.30 -6.62 1.80
CA SER A 133 -14.11 -6.01 2.36
C SER A 133 -14.46 -4.94 3.39
N SER A 134 -15.35 -4.00 3.06
CA SER A 134 -15.82 -2.94 3.98
C SER A 134 -16.45 -3.50 5.26
N VAL A 135 -17.29 -4.55 5.15
CA VAL A 135 -17.89 -5.18 6.33
C VAL A 135 -16.85 -5.92 7.17
N VAL A 136 -15.91 -6.62 6.52
CA VAL A 136 -14.83 -7.37 7.20
C VAL A 136 -13.93 -6.42 7.96
N MET A 137 -13.59 -5.28 7.38
CA MET A 137 -12.75 -4.27 8.01
C MET A 137 -13.35 -3.79 9.34
N ASN A 138 -14.59 -3.37 9.31
CA ASN A 138 -15.29 -2.93 10.52
C ASN A 138 -15.43 -4.05 11.56
N ALA A 139 -15.79 -5.27 11.13
CA ALA A 139 -16.05 -6.38 12.04
C ALA A 139 -14.78 -7.02 12.63
N CYS A 140 -13.64 -6.99 11.94
CA CYS A 140 -12.38 -7.55 12.43
C CYS A 140 -11.71 -6.68 13.52
N GLN A 141 -12.05 -5.42 13.62
CA GLN A 141 -11.62 -4.55 14.74
C GLN A 141 -12.15 -5.07 16.07
N GLU A 142 -13.31 -5.69 16.08
CA GLU A 142 -13.96 -6.22 17.27
C GLU A 142 -13.52 -7.67 17.56
N ALA A 143 -12.74 -7.86 18.62
CA ALA A 143 -12.22 -9.18 19.01
C ALA A 143 -13.31 -10.25 19.20
N ALA A 144 -14.51 -9.85 19.63
CA ALA A 144 -15.63 -10.77 19.81
C ALA A 144 -16.22 -11.31 18.50
N MET A 145 -16.06 -10.57 17.39
CA MET A 145 -16.60 -10.92 16.08
C MET A 145 -15.57 -11.59 15.18
N TYR A 146 -14.30 -11.30 15.39
CA TYR A 146 -13.18 -11.66 14.52
C TYR A 146 -13.19 -13.13 14.08
N ASP A 147 -13.11 -14.07 15.02
CA ASP A 147 -13.05 -15.51 14.66
C ASP A 147 -14.27 -15.96 13.83
N SER A 148 -15.45 -15.40 14.10
CA SER A 148 -16.68 -15.75 13.37
C SER A 148 -16.67 -15.20 11.94
N VAL A 149 -16.16 -13.99 11.75
CA VAL A 149 -15.99 -13.35 10.42
C VAL A 149 -14.96 -14.13 9.61
N VAL A 150 -13.78 -14.38 10.17
CA VAL A 150 -12.67 -15.08 9.50
C VAL A 150 -13.09 -16.50 9.08
N GLN A 151 -13.85 -17.24 9.91
CA GLN A 151 -14.36 -18.57 9.56
C GLN A 151 -15.28 -18.56 8.33
N VAL A 152 -15.99 -17.47 8.09
CA VAL A 152 -16.90 -17.35 6.94
C VAL A 152 -16.16 -16.86 5.70
N VAL A 153 -15.29 -15.86 5.85
CA VAL A 153 -14.66 -15.14 4.72
C VAL A 153 -13.47 -15.90 4.15
N LEU A 154 -12.58 -16.40 5.00
CA LEU A 154 -11.30 -16.95 4.56
C LEU A 154 -11.42 -18.15 3.61
N PRO A 155 -12.39 -19.09 3.78
CA PRO A 155 -12.60 -20.16 2.80
C PRO A 155 -13.00 -19.64 1.41
N ALA A 156 -13.77 -18.55 1.33
CA ALA A 156 -14.19 -17.96 0.06
C ALA A 156 -12.99 -17.29 -0.65
N VAL A 157 -12.21 -16.48 0.07
CA VAL A 157 -10.97 -15.88 -0.43
C VAL A 157 -10.00 -16.95 -0.95
N MET A 158 -9.80 -18.02 -0.17
CA MET A 158 -8.94 -19.12 -0.58
C MET A 158 -9.47 -19.88 -1.79
N ALA A 159 -10.79 -19.97 -1.97
CA ALA A 159 -11.37 -20.58 -3.15
C ALA A 159 -11.02 -19.81 -4.42
N VAL A 160 -11.09 -18.47 -4.38
CA VAL A 160 -10.69 -17.57 -5.49
C VAL A 160 -9.23 -17.82 -5.89
N PHE A 161 -8.30 -17.84 -4.92
CA PHE A 161 -6.87 -18.11 -5.21
C PHE A 161 -6.63 -19.53 -5.75
N ILE A 162 -7.34 -20.54 -5.26
CA ILE A 162 -7.20 -21.92 -5.72
C ILE A 162 -7.80 -22.12 -7.12
N GLN A 163 -8.90 -21.44 -7.42
CA GLN A 163 -9.59 -21.51 -8.72
C GLN A 163 -8.94 -20.62 -9.76
N LYS A 164 -8.01 -19.73 -9.34
CA LYS A 164 -7.29 -18.79 -10.20
C LYS A 164 -8.22 -17.75 -10.86
N GLU A 165 -9.19 -17.27 -10.12
CA GLU A 165 -10.13 -16.25 -10.56
C GLU A 165 -9.48 -14.87 -10.39
N ILE A 166 -8.62 -14.51 -11.35
CA ILE A 166 -7.69 -13.37 -11.29
C ILE A 166 -8.41 -12.04 -11.06
N ASP A 167 -9.56 -11.83 -11.69
CA ASP A 167 -10.35 -10.59 -11.62
C ASP A 167 -10.78 -10.19 -10.20
N PHE A 168 -10.67 -11.10 -9.23
CA PHE A 168 -11.06 -10.87 -7.85
C PHE A 168 -9.89 -10.78 -6.87
N TYR A 169 -8.64 -10.79 -7.38
CA TYR A 169 -7.47 -10.86 -6.50
C TYR A 169 -7.28 -9.62 -5.65
N ASP A 170 -7.51 -8.41 -6.18
CA ASP A 170 -7.35 -7.17 -5.42
C ASP A 170 -8.25 -7.14 -4.19
N ALA A 171 -9.55 -7.38 -4.37
CA ALA A 171 -10.50 -7.46 -3.26
C ALA A 171 -10.14 -8.58 -2.26
N CYS A 172 -9.70 -9.75 -2.76
CA CYS A 172 -9.29 -10.87 -1.90
C CYS A 172 -8.01 -10.57 -1.13
N LEU A 173 -7.04 -9.88 -1.74
CA LEU A 173 -5.82 -9.43 -1.06
C LEU A 173 -6.13 -8.40 0.01
N LEU A 174 -7.02 -7.45 -0.25
CA LEU A 174 -7.47 -6.45 0.73
C LEU A 174 -8.18 -7.11 1.93
N ILE A 175 -9.11 -8.06 1.68
CA ILE A 175 -9.77 -8.84 2.73
C ILE A 175 -8.73 -9.61 3.55
N LEU A 176 -7.78 -10.29 2.89
CA LEU A 176 -6.76 -11.07 3.59
C LEU A 176 -5.82 -10.16 4.39
N ARG A 177 -5.44 -9.01 3.85
CA ARG A 177 -4.68 -7.98 4.56
C ARG A 177 -5.40 -7.58 5.86
N THR A 178 -6.67 -7.25 5.78
CA THR A 178 -7.48 -6.87 6.95
C THR A 178 -7.52 -7.99 8.00
N VAL A 179 -7.76 -9.22 7.57
CA VAL A 179 -7.76 -10.39 8.47
C VAL A 179 -6.40 -10.54 9.17
N VAL A 180 -5.29 -10.42 8.44
CA VAL A 180 -3.96 -10.59 9.02
C VAL A 180 -3.56 -9.39 9.89
N HIS A 181 -3.98 -8.18 9.52
CA HIS A 181 -3.72 -6.97 10.30
C HIS A 181 -4.29 -7.06 11.71
N PHE A 182 -5.52 -7.54 11.86
CA PHE A 182 -6.16 -7.74 13.15
C PHE A 182 -5.91 -9.12 13.78
N TYR A 183 -4.83 -9.80 13.39
CA TYR A 183 -4.47 -11.14 13.87
C TYR A 183 -4.40 -11.27 15.40
N GLU A 184 -4.11 -10.21 16.11
CA GLU A 184 -4.10 -10.20 17.57
C GLU A 184 -5.46 -10.59 18.18
N ASN A 185 -6.57 -10.32 17.48
CA ASN A 185 -7.92 -10.70 17.83
C ASN A 185 -8.21 -12.20 17.56
N ALA A 186 -7.34 -12.89 16.79
CA ALA A 186 -7.53 -14.29 16.45
C ALA A 186 -7.33 -15.21 17.66
N ASN A 187 -8.24 -16.14 17.83
CA ASN A 187 -8.15 -17.21 18.83
C ASN A 187 -8.30 -18.59 18.16
N ALA A 188 -9.47 -18.91 17.66
CA ALA A 188 -9.77 -20.20 17.02
C ALA A 188 -9.29 -20.26 15.56
N THR A 189 -9.10 -19.13 14.90
CA THR A 189 -8.78 -19.03 13.47
C THR A 189 -7.28 -18.90 13.15
N ARG A 190 -6.41 -18.80 14.14
CA ARG A 190 -4.94 -18.64 13.97
C ARG A 190 -4.34 -19.64 13.00
N GLU A 191 -4.68 -20.91 13.15
CA GLU A 191 -4.17 -21.97 12.27
C GLU A 191 -4.65 -21.81 10.82
N MET A 192 -5.91 -21.43 10.63
CA MET A 192 -6.51 -21.20 9.32
C MET A 192 -5.80 -20.04 8.58
N ILE A 193 -5.51 -18.94 9.28
CA ILE A 193 -4.81 -17.78 8.71
C ILE A 193 -3.41 -18.17 8.22
N TRP A 194 -2.63 -18.90 9.03
CA TRP A 194 -1.30 -19.36 8.64
C TRP A 194 -1.30 -20.39 7.51
N GLN A 195 -2.36 -21.18 7.37
CA GLN A 195 -2.48 -22.13 6.25
C GLN A 195 -2.68 -21.44 4.90
N CYS A 196 -3.16 -20.20 4.88
CA CYS A 196 -3.32 -19.42 3.65
C CYS A 196 -1.98 -18.93 3.08
N PHE A 197 -1.00 -18.62 3.94
CA PHE A 197 0.26 -18.01 3.56
C PHE A 197 1.01 -18.73 2.41
N PRO A 198 1.31 -20.05 2.49
CA PRO A 198 2.06 -20.71 1.42
C PRO A 198 1.28 -20.78 0.10
N GLN A 199 -0.03 -20.91 0.14
CA GLN A 199 -0.86 -20.90 -1.06
C GLN A 199 -0.85 -19.53 -1.71
N LEU A 200 -0.97 -18.46 -0.92
CA LEU A 200 -0.90 -17.08 -1.40
C LEU A 200 0.44 -16.81 -2.11
N VAL A 201 1.58 -17.10 -1.45
CA VAL A 201 2.91 -16.89 -2.04
C VAL A 201 3.05 -17.62 -3.38
N LEU A 202 2.59 -18.88 -3.46
CA LEU A 202 2.66 -19.66 -4.71
C LEU A 202 1.74 -19.11 -5.80
N THR A 203 0.53 -18.71 -5.44
CA THR A 203 -0.43 -18.17 -6.42
C THR A 203 0.10 -16.89 -7.05
N ILE A 204 0.62 -15.96 -6.25
CA ILE A 204 1.21 -14.72 -6.76
C ILE A 204 2.43 -15.02 -7.64
N GLN A 205 3.31 -15.93 -7.21
CA GLN A 205 4.52 -16.28 -7.94
C GLN A 205 4.24 -16.96 -9.29
N GLU A 206 3.29 -17.88 -9.34
CA GLU A 206 3.09 -18.76 -10.49
C GLU A 206 2.06 -18.21 -11.50
N GLU A 207 1.11 -17.38 -11.05
CA GLU A 207 -0.07 -17.05 -11.84
C GLU A 207 -0.43 -15.57 -11.88
N ALA A 208 0.02 -14.78 -10.90
CA ALA A 208 -0.51 -13.44 -10.69
C ALA A 208 0.54 -12.46 -10.16
N ILE A 209 1.73 -12.48 -10.74
CA ILE A 209 2.84 -11.61 -10.31
C ILE A 209 2.51 -10.13 -10.46
N ASP A 210 1.63 -9.76 -11.40
CA ASP A 210 1.15 -8.39 -11.61
C ASP A 210 0.39 -7.84 -10.38
N TYR A 211 -0.11 -8.72 -9.52
CA TYR A 211 -0.77 -8.35 -8.25
C TYR A 211 0.21 -8.24 -7.06
N ILE A 212 1.52 -8.19 -7.33
CA ILE A 212 2.54 -8.10 -6.28
C ILE A 212 2.38 -6.82 -5.44
N GLY A 213 1.85 -5.73 -6.02
CA GLY A 213 1.52 -4.49 -5.31
C GLY A 213 0.54 -4.74 -4.16
N GLY A 214 -0.58 -5.40 -4.42
CA GLY A 214 -1.57 -5.80 -3.40
C GLY A 214 -1.06 -6.89 -2.45
N PHE A 215 -0.17 -7.78 -2.92
CA PHE A 215 0.45 -8.83 -2.11
C PHE A 215 1.43 -8.28 -1.07
N PHE A 216 2.20 -7.25 -1.40
CA PHE A 216 3.22 -6.67 -0.53
C PHE A 216 2.68 -6.25 0.85
N PRO A 217 1.56 -5.49 0.98
CA PRO A 217 0.99 -5.14 2.28
C PRO A 217 0.51 -6.36 3.09
N VAL A 218 0.05 -7.42 2.42
CA VAL A 218 -0.35 -8.67 3.10
C VAL A 218 0.86 -9.34 3.74
N VAL A 219 1.99 -9.40 3.01
CA VAL A 219 3.25 -9.95 3.53
C VAL A 219 3.76 -9.12 4.72
N ASP A 220 3.67 -7.79 4.64
CA ASP A 220 4.03 -6.91 5.76
C ASP A 220 3.23 -7.25 7.02
N CYS A 221 1.91 -7.41 6.91
CA CYS A 221 1.07 -7.83 8.03
C CYS A 221 1.49 -9.19 8.61
N TYR A 222 1.79 -10.20 7.78
CA TYR A 222 2.27 -11.51 8.27
C TYR A 222 3.63 -11.41 8.97
N LEU A 223 4.53 -10.57 8.46
CA LEU A 223 5.86 -10.34 9.06
C LEU A 223 5.76 -9.61 10.39
N ASN A 224 4.76 -8.74 10.55
CA ASN A 224 4.50 -7.97 11.77
C ASN A 224 3.94 -8.84 12.91
N ILE A 225 3.39 -10.03 12.62
CA ILE A 225 2.93 -10.94 13.68
C ILE A 225 4.14 -11.32 14.56
N GLU A 226 4.03 -11.01 15.85
CA GLU A 226 5.06 -11.35 16.85
C GLU A 226 5.05 -12.86 17.17
N SER A 227 5.46 -13.67 16.20
CA SER A 227 5.57 -15.12 16.36
C SER A 227 6.73 -15.70 15.55
N ASN A 228 7.12 -16.94 15.87
CA ASN A 228 8.10 -17.68 15.10
C ASN A 228 7.47 -18.51 13.98
N ASP A 229 6.18 -18.35 13.69
CA ASP A 229 5.45 -19.17 12.73
C ASP A 229 6.12 -19.23 11.35
N LEU A 230 6.68 -18.12 10.86
CA LEU A 230 7.43 -18.08 9.60
C LEU A 230 8.67 -18.97 9.59
N LEU A 231 9.28 -19.22 10.75
CA LEU A 231 10.46 -20.07 10.93
C LEU A 231 10.09 -21.52 11.24
N ASP A 232 9.04 -21.71 12.03
CA ASP A 232 8.65 -23.01 12.60
C ASP A 232 7.73 -23.79 11.66
N ARG A 233 6.89 -23.08 10.88
CA ARG A 233 6.01 -23.72 9.90
C ARG A 233 6.75 -24.03 8.62
N SER A 234 6.33 -25.12 7.97
CA SER A 234 6.92 -25.55 6.72
C SER A 234 5.86 -26.00 5.70
N PHE A 235 6.19 -25.79 4.43
CA PHE A 235 5.40 -26.23 3.29
C PHE A 235 6.33 -26.85 2.25
N LYS A 236 6.02 -28.04 1.79
CA LYS A 236 6.85 -28.80 0.81
C LYS A 236 8.35 -28.88 1.21
N GLY A 237 8.64 -28.94 2.52
CA GLY A 237 10.02 -29.09 3.04
C GLY A 237 10.82 -27.78 3.20
N MET A 238 10.23 -26.64 2.92
CA MET A 238 10.80 -25.30 3.17
C MET A 238 10.03 -24.61 4.29
N THR A 239 10.72 -23.83 5.13
CA THR A 239 10.03 -22.93 6.08
C THR A 239 9.29 -21.84 5.31
N TYR A 240 8.29 -21.21 5.93
CA TYR A 240 7.56 -20.12 5.28
C TYR A 240 8.48 -18.93 4.93
N LEU A 241 9.46 -18.65 5.79
CA LEU A 241 10.48 -17.66 5.48
C LEU A 241 11.33 -18.07 4.26
N GLN A 242 11.76 -19.34 4.17
CA GLN A 242 12.49 -19.84 3.00
C GLN A 242 11.66 -19.78 1.72
N LEU A 243 10.35 -20.02 1.83
CA LEU A 243 9.43 -19.89 0.70
C LEU A 243 9.38 -18.43 0.21
N LEU A 244 9.29 -17.48 1.13
CA LEU A 244 9.28 -16.06 0.80
C LEU A 244 10.63 -15.59 0.23
N MET A 245 11.75 -16.05 0.79
CA MET A 245 13.10 -15.75 0.24
C MET A 245 13.27 -16.33 -1.18
N LYS A 246 12.70 -17.51 -1.45
CA LYS A 246 12.69 -18.09 -2.79
C LYS A 246 11.87 -17.23 -3.75
N PHE A 247 10.66 -16.84 -3.35
CA PHE A 247 9.83 -15.90 -4.12
C PHE A 247 10.61 -14.64 -4.51
N VAL A 248 11.24 -13.96 -3.53
CA VAL A 248 12.07 -12.78 -3.79
C VAL A 248 13.16 -13.07 -4.82
N THR A 249 13.92 -14.15 -4.65
CA THR A 249 15.04 -14.47 -5.55
C THR A 249 14.57 -14.73 -6.98
N GLU A 250 13.48 -15.47 -7.14
CA GLU A 250 12.94 -15.81 -8.46
C GLU A 250 12.33 -14.58 -9.13
N SER A 251 11.56 -13.75 -8.42
CA SER A 251 10.93 -12.55 -9.00
C SER A 251 11.91 -11.41 -9.28
N VAL A 252 12.86 -11.14 -8.38
CA VAL A 252 13.86 -10.05 -8.56
C VAL A 252 14.73 -10.28 -9.81
N PHE A 253 15.02 -11.54 -10.16
CA PHE A 253 15.88 -11.87 -11.29
C PHE A 253 15.16 -12.46 -12.51
N ASP A 254 13.84 -12.41 -12.51
CA ASP A 254 13.06 -12.82 -13.67
C ASP A 254 13.18 -11.77 -14.79
N PRO A 255 13.71 -12.12 -15.96
CA PRO A 255 13.86 -11.19 -17.07
C PRO A 255 12.54 -10.85 -17.78
N GLU A 256 11.46 -11.57 -17.52
CA GLU A 256 10.14 -11.35 -18.09
C GLU A 256 9.33 -10.32 -17.30
N LEU A 257 9.73 -10.03 -16.04
CA LEU A 257 9.08 -9.04 -15.21
C LEU A 257 9.56 -7.62 -15.50
N GLY A 258 8.64 -6.66 -15.39
CA GLY A 258 8.92 -5.24 -15.47
C GLY A 258 9.73 -4.71 -14.28
N ASP A 259 10.15 -3.46 -14.38
CA ASP A 259 10.90 -2.78 -13.30
C ASP A 259 10.03 -2.61 -12.05
N SER A 260 8.72 -2.36 -12.22
CA SER A 260 7.76 -2.21 -11.14
C SER A 260 7.64 -3.49 -10.30
N GLU A 261 7.35 -4.63 -10.92
CA GLU A 261 7.22 -5.91 -10.21
C GLU A 261 8.54 -6.32 -9.53
N GLN A 262 9.67 -6.06 -10.17
CA GLN A 262 10.98 -6.32 -9.58
C GLN A 262 11.28 -5.39 -8.40
N ALA A 263 10.82 -4.12 -8.44
CA ALA A 263 10.93 -3.18 -7.34
C ALA A 263 10.08 -3.62 -6.14
N TYR A 264 8.86 -4.11 -6.37
CA TYR A 264 8.06 -4.71 -5.30
C TYR A 264 8.70 -5.97 -4.73
N ALA A 265 9.25 -6.85 -5.57
CA ALA A 265 9.91 -8.07 -5.10
C ALA A 265 11.13 -7.77 -4.22
N ILE A 266 11.97 -6.78 -4.59
CA ILE A 266 13.08 -6.36 -3.73
C ILE A 266 12.57 -5.61 -2.47
N GLY A 267 11.42 -4.93 -2.56
CA GLY A 267 10.71 -4.35 -1.42
C GLY A 267 10.28 -5.42 -0.40
N VAL A 268 9.83 -6.58 -0.85
CA VAL A 268 9.56 -7.73 0.04
C VAL A 268 10.82 -8.13 0.81
N LEU A 269 12.01 -8.11 0.18
CA LEU A 269 13.27 -8.33 0.90
C LEU A 269 13.53 -7.27 1.96
N MET A 270 13.21 -6.01 1.66
CA MET A 270 13.36 -4.91 2.63
C MET A 270 12.53 -5.17 3.89
N ILE A 271 11.25 -5.50 3.76
CA ILE A 271 10.41 -5.79 4.93
C ILE A 271 10.84 -7.06 5.67
N ILE A 272 11.28 -8.11 4.97
CA ILE A 272 11.88 -9.29 5.63
C ILE A 272 13.08 -8.87 6.50
N VAL A 273 13.96 -8.02 5.99
CA VAL A 273 15.11 -7.50 6.74
C VAL A 273 14.63 -6.67 7.91
N GLN A 274 13.67 -5.76 7.72
CA GLN A 274 13.19 -4.88 8.80
C GLN A 274 12.61 -5.67 9.99
N TYR A 275 11.90 -6.75 9.72
CA TYR A 275 11.27 -7.56 10.79
C TYR A 275 12.16 -8.69 11.33
N LYS A 276 12.96 -9.35 10.49
CA LYS A 276 13.63 -10.61 10.87
C LYS A 276 15.13 -10.49 11.02
N TYR A 277 15.81 -9.53 10.36
CA TYR A 277 17.26 -9.37 10.50
C TYR A 277 17.73 -9.08 11.95
N PRO A 278 17.01 -8.33 12.78
CA PRO A 278 17.39 -8.16 14.17
C PRO A 278 17.57 -9.48 14.94
N MET A 279 16.86 -10.54 14.51
CA MET A 279 16.87 -11.86 15.15
C MET A 279 17.71 -12.90 14.38
N ILE A 280 17.88 -12.74 13.05
CA ILE A 280 18.46 -13.75 12.16
C ILE A 280 19.66 -13.17 11.42
N ASP A 281 20.86 -13.35 11.98
CA ASP A 281 22.11 -12.83 11.40
C ASP A 281 22.41 -13.38 9.99
N SER A 282 21.96 -14.60 9.68
CA SER A 282 22.18 -15.22 8.36
C SER A 282 21.46 -14.49 7.21
N LEU A 283 20.45 -13.66 7.50
CA LEU A 283 19.80 -12.81 6.48
C LEU A 283 20.77 -11.75 5.91
N CYS A 284 21.83 -11.38 6.66
CA CYS A 284 22.77 -10.36 6.22
C CYS A 284 23.41 -10.70 4.86
N ASP A 285 23.99 -11.88 4.76
CA ASP A 285 24.70 -12.28 3.53
C ASP A 285 23.74 -12.42 2.35
N PHE A 286 22.56 -13.00 2.58
CA PHE A 286 21.51 -13.12 1.55
C PHE A 286 21.04 -11.76 1.06
N ALA A 287 20.73 -10.83 1.97
CA ALA A 287 20.25 -9.51 1.62
C ALA A 287 21.31 -8.70 0.85
N LEU A 288 22.58 -8.75 1.30
CA LEU A 288 23.69 -8.08 0.60
C LEU A 288 23.92 -8.67 -0.80
N GLU A 289 24.00 -9.99 -0.92
CA GLU A 289 24.22 -10.65 -2.22
C GLU A 289 23.08 -10.33 -3.20
N THR A 290 21.83 -10.46 -2.75
CA THR A 290 20.66 -10.22 -3.59
C THR A 290 20.59 -8.75 -4.02
N SER A 291 20.72 -7.81 -3.09
CA SER A 291 20.68 -6.37 -3.39
C SER A 291 21.79 -5.93 -4.34
N LEU A 292 23.05 -6.31 -4.07
CA LEU A 292 24.17 -5.91 -4.91
C LEU A 292 24.09 -6.52 -6.31
N ARG A 293 23.74 -7.80 -6.42
CA ARG A 293 23.54 -8.44 -7.72
C ARG A 293 22.41 -7.77 -8.53
N PHE A 294 21.33 -7.37 -7.86
CA PHE A 294 20.22 -6.66 -8.50
C PHE A 294 20.65 -5.27 -8.97
N ILE A 295 21.32 -4.50 -8.12
CA ILE A 295 21.87 -3.17 -8.46
C ILE A 295 22.77 -3.27 -9.70
N HIS A 296 23.71 -4.23 -9.73
CA HIS A 296 24.60 -4.43 -10.87
C HIS A 296 23.82 -4.72 -12.16
N SER A 297 22.79 -5.57 -12.09
CA SER A 297 21.94 -5.87 -13.24
C SER A 297 21.25 -4.62 -13.79
N LYS A 298 20.73 -3.75 -12.91
CA LYS A 298 20.08 -2.50 -13.32
C LYS A 298 21.10 -1.48 -13.86
N GLN A 299 22.28 -1.36 -13.26
CA GLN A 299 23.37 -0.52 -13.78
C GLN A 299 23.82 -0.95 -15.18
N GLU A 300 23.93 -2.27 -15.43
CA GLU A 300 24.23 -2.77 -16.77
C GLU A 300 23.14 -2.40 -17.79
N ARG A 301 21.86 -2.45 -17.39
CA ARG A 301 20.74 -2.04 -18.23
C ARG A 301 20.80 -0.54 -18.53
N ILE A 302 20.99 0.31 -17.53
CA ILE A 302 21.17 1.77 -17.71
C ILE A 302 22.31 2.07 -18.69
N ASN A 303 23.48 1.42 -18.50
CA ASN A 303 24.62 1.61 -19.38
C ASN A 303 24.33 1.20 -20.84
N LYS A 304 23.52 0.18 -21.06
CA LYS A 304 23.10 -0.23 -22.41
C LYS A 304 22.17 0.80 -23.04
N LEU A 305 21.16 1.28 -22.28
CA LEU A 305 20.23 2.32 -22.74
C LEU A 305 20.97 3.63 -23.12
N MET A 306 21.93 4.06 -22.31
CA MET A 306 22.74 5.26 -22.60
C MET A 306 23.63 5.15 -23.84
N GLN A 307 23.95 3.94 -24.31
CA GLN A 307 24.79 3.70 -25.48
C GLN A 307 24.00 3.61 -26.79
N THR A 308 22.69 3.43 -26.73
CA THR A 308 21.80 3.40 -27.90
C THR A 308 21.62 4.83 -28.42
N GLN A 309 22.09 5.08 -29.68
CA GLN A 309 21.86 6.37 -30.37
C GLN A 309 20.58 6.21 -31.19
N GLU A 310 19.49 6.79 -30.74
CA GLU A 310 18.17 6.61 -31.31
C GLU A 310 17.50 7.96 -31.63
N SER A 311 16.29 7.92 -32.18
CA SER A 311 15.50 9.12 -32.50
C SER A 311 15.12 9.91 -31.21
N PRO A 312 14.64 11.17 -31.33
CA PRO A 312 14.20 11.93 -30.15
C PRO A 312 13.07 11.24 -29.35
N GLU A 313 12.17 10.50 -30.02
CA GLU A 313 11.09 9.74 -29.37
C GLU A 313 11.67 8.55 -28.58
N ASP A 314 12.68 7.87 -29.14
CA ASP A 314 13.37 6.78 -28.44
C ASP A 314 14.21 7.31 -27.25
N GLN A 315 14.66 8.57 -27.29
CA GLN A 315 15.38 9.18 -26.16
C GLN A 315 14.47 9.41 -24.96
N GLU A 316 13.24 9.92 -25.15
CA GLU A 316 12.26 10.12 -24.10
C GLU A 316 11.88 8.77 -23.45
N MET A 317 11.67 7.74 -24.28
CA MET A 317 11.42 6.39 -23.80
C MET A 317 12.59 5.80 -23.01
N ASN A 318 13.83 6.03 -23.47
CA ASN A 318 15.02 5.56 -22.76
C ASN A 318 15.22 6.29 -21.41
N GLU A 319 14.90 7.59 -21.33
CA GLU A 319 14.93 8.35 -20.07
C GLU A 319 13.95 7.72 -19.04
N TYR A 320 12.73 7.41 -19.44
CA TYR A 320 11.75 6.73 -18.61
C TYR A 320 12.26 5.36 -18.08
N TYR A 321 12.83 4.52 -18.96
CA TYR A 321 13.41 3.23 -18.53
C TYR A 321 14.62 3.38 -17.62
N ILE A 322 15.40 4.46 -17.78
CA ILE A 322 16.54 4.76 -16.90
C ILE A 322 16.03 5.16 -15.52
N GLU A 323 15.01 6.00 -15.42
CA GLU A 323 14.38 6.41 -14.17
C GLU A 323 13.83 5.19 -13.41
N ASN A 324 13.04 4.33 -14.06
CA ASN A 324 12.52 3.11 -13.43
C ASN A 324 13.65 2.18 -12.94
N ALA A 325 14.73 2.05 -13.71
CA ALA A 325 15.87 1.25 -13.28
C ALA A 325 16.63 1.90 -12.10
N GLN A 326 16.65 3.24 -11.99
CA GLN A 326 17.20 3.96 -10.84
C GLN A 326 16.34 3.75 -9.58
N ASP A 327 15.02 3.77 -9.71
CA ASP A 327 14.11 3.47 -8.60
C ASP A 327 14.31 2.05 -8.07
N CYS A 328 14.48 1.08 -8.95
CA CYS A 328 14.88 -0.27 -8.57
C CYS A 328 16.19 -0.30 -7.77
N ILE A 329 17.19 0.49 -8.18
CA ILE A 329 18.47 0.59 -7.46
C ILE A 329 18.25 1.20 -6.07
N VAL A 330 17.49 2.29 -5.97
CA VAL A 330 17.16 2.93 -4.69
C VAL A 330 16.45 1.94 -3.78
N ARG A 331 15.46 1.22 -4.29
CA ARG A 331 14.73 0.21 -3.50
C ARG A 331 15.68 -0.89 -2.97
N ALA A 332 16.65 -1.33 -3.75
CA ALA A 332 17.66 -2.28 -3.29
C ALA A 332 18.64 -1.67 -2.27
N LEU A 333 18.96 -0.38 -2.39
CA LEU A 333 19.75 0.33 -1.38
C LEU A 333 18.99 0.47 -0.06
N MET A 334 17.67 0.70 -0.09
CA MET A 334 16.83 0.75 1.12
C MET A 334 16.88 -0.56 1.93
N VAL A 335 17.09 -1.72 1.30
CA VAL A 335 17.38 -2.99 2.00
C VAL A 335 18.64 -2.85 2.84
N ILE A 336 19.72 -2.36 2.24
CA ILE A 336 21.04 -2.20 2.89
C ILE A 336 20.98 -1.13 3.98
N GLU A 337 20.28 -0.03 3.72
CA GLU A 337 20.04 1.05 4.68
C GLU A 337 19.28 0.56 5.91
N SER A 338 18.24 -0.26 5.72
CA SER A 338 17.53 -0.92 6.81
C SER A 338 18.48 -1.79 7.67
N MET A 339 19.44 -2.47 7.06
CA MET A 339 20.44 -3.25 7.78
C MET A 339 21.38 -2.36 8.63
N PHE A 340 21.80 -1.20 8.11
CA PHE A 340 22.57 -0.22 8.88
C PHE A 340 21.77 0.33 10.08
N ILE A 341 20.49 0.63 9.88
CA ILE A 341 19.63 1.15 10.95
C ILE A 341 19.50 0.13 12.07
N LEU A 342 19.32 -1.15 11.75
CA LEU A 342 19.02 -2.21 12.70
C LEU A 342 20.25 -2.77 13.43
N LYS A 343 21.34 -3.06 12.70
CA LYS A 343 22.57 -3.68 13.23
C LYS A 343 23.83 -3.13 12.54
N CYS A 344 24.06 -1.83 12.64
CA CYS A 344 25.14 -1.13 11.91
C CYS A 344 26.51 -1.80 12.04
N GLU A 345 26.97 -2.01 13.24
CA GLU A 345 28.32 -2.54 13.49
C GLU A 345 28.52 -3.95 12.88
N TYR A 346 27.55 -4.85 13.06
CA TYR A 346 27.58 -6.19 12.48
C TYR A 346 27.53 -6.14 10.96
N THR A 347 26.64 -5.32 10.39
CA THR A 347 26.50 -5.14 8.94
C THR A 347 27.81 -4.65 8.31
N VAL A 348 28.44 -3.61 8.90
CA VAL A 348 29.73 -3.09 8.44
C VAL A 348 30.83 -4.14 8.54
N GLN A 349 30.91 -4.89 9.65
CA GLN A 349 31.87 -5.99 9.80
C GLN A 349 31.71 -7.05 8.71
N ARG A 350 30.46 -7.43 8.38
CA ARG A 350 30.18 -8.38 7.30
C ARG A 350 30.57 -7.84 5.93
N MET A 351 30.22 -6.59 5.62
CA MET A 351 30.59 -5.94 4.36
C MET A 351 32.11 -5.82 4.18
N VAL A 352 32.84 -5.51 5.25
CA VAL A 352 34.31 -5.46 5.24
C VAL A 352 34.88 -6.87 5.00
N ALA A 353 34.34 -7.89 5.68
CA ALA A 353 34.75 -9.28 5.48
C ALA A 353 34.50 -9.80 4.06
N LEU A 354 33.41 -9.35 3.42
CA LEU A 354 33.05 -9.66 2.03
C LEU A 354 33.74 -8.75 1.01
N ASN A 355 34.50 -7.73 1.48
CA ASN A 355 35.17 -6.71 0.65
C ASN A 355 34.21 -5.87 -0.24
N VAL A 356 32.97 -5.68 0.19
CA VAL A 356 31.94 -4.90 -0.55
C VAL A 356 31.65 -3.54 0.09
N PHE A 357 32.22 -3.22 1.24
CA PHE A 357 31.91 -2.02 2.00
C PHE A 357 32.11 -0.71 1.20
N ASN A 358 33.26 -0.57 0.52
CA ASN A 358 33.56 0.64 -0.25
C ASN A 358 32.63 0.79 -1.47
N GLU A 359 32.24 -0.32 -2.06
CA GLU A 359 31.28 -0.35 -3.16
C GLU A 359 29.91 0.14 -2.68
N VAL A 360 29.39 -0.39 -1.58
CA VAL A 360 28.13 0.04 -0.97
C VAL A 360 28.16 1.53 -0.65
N MET A 361 29.23 2.04 -0.03
CA MET A 361 29.35 3.46 0.26
C MET A 361 29.38 4.33 -1.00
N SER A 362 30.01 3.85 -2.07
CA SER A 362 30.01 4.52 -3.38
C SER A 362 28.59 4.56 -3.99
N LEU A 363 27.84 3.45 -3.88
CA LEU A 363 26.48 3.37 -4.39
C LEU A 363 25.54 4.31 -3.61
N LEU A 364 25.55 4.29 -2.28
CA LEU A 364 24.75 5.20 -1.44
C LEU A 364 25.01 6.67 -1.74
N THR A 365 26.27 7.04 -2.02
CA THR A 365 26.60 8.43 -2.37
C THR A 365 26.25 8.78 -3.81
N SER A 366 26.37 7.85 -4.76
CA SER A 366 26.08 8.10 -6.17
C SER A 366 24.60 8.17 -6.50
N PHE A 367 23.77 7.47 -5.74
CA PHE A 367 22.32 7.45 -5.89
C PHE A 367 21.58 8.26 -4.81
N ALA A 368 22.31 9.09 -4.05
CA ALA A 368 21.68 9.90 -2.99
C ALA A 368 20.61 10.86 -3.53
N ASP A 369 20.84 11.47 -4.69
CA ASP A 369 19.89 12.39 -5.34
C ASP A 369 18.68 11.66 -5.95
N SER A 370 18.75 10.35 -6.13
CA SER A 370 17.64 9.51 -6.59
C SER A 370 16.71 9.08 -5.44
N HIS A 371 17.03 9.39 -4.18
CA HIS A 371 16.15 9.19 -3.05
C HIS A 371 15.14 10.35 -2.98
N VAL A 372 14.04 10.22 -3.71
CA VAL A 372 13.05 11.30 -3.88
C VAL A 372 11.78 11.11 -3.05
N THR A 373 11.51 9.90 -2.54
CA THR A 373 10.36 9.65 -1.67
C THR A 373 10.72 9.92 -0.21
N TYR A 374 9.72 10.26 0.60
CA TYR A 374 9.94 10.48 2.03
C TYR A 374 10.62 9.29 2.72
N LEU A 375 10.15 8.07 2.44
CA LEU A 375 10.72 6.87 3.04
C LEU A 375 12.18 6.65 2.63
N SER A 376 12.51 6.80 1.35
CA SER A 376 13.88 6.60 0.86
C SER A 376 14.86 7.62 1.46
N VAL A 377 14.50 8.91 1.47
CA VAL A 377 15.30 9.98 2.11
C VAL A 377 15.53 9.68 3.59
N ARG A 378 14.49 9.29 4.28
CA ARG A 378 14.52 8.96 5.71
C ARG A 378 15.42 7.76 6.02
N LEU A 379 15.31 6.67 5.25
CA LEU A 379 16.12 5.48 5.44
C LEU A 379 17.62 5.78 5.22
N LEU A 380 17.96 6.48 4.15
CA LEU A 380 19.34 6.89 3.90
C LEU A 380 19.88 7.78 5.02
N LEU A 381 19.10 8.79 5.46
CA LEU A 381 19.47 9.66 6.58
C LEU A 381 19.76 8.85 7.84
N LEU A 382 18.82 7.99 8.26
CA LEU A 382 18.96 7.17 9.47
C LEU A 382 20.16 6.22 9.38
N ALA A 383 20.37 5.60 8.21
CA ALA A 383 21.51 4.70 7.96
C ALA A 383 22.86 5.41 8.12
N LEU A 384 22.99 6.61 7.52
CA LEU A 384 24.21 7.42 7.63
C LEU A 384 24.42 7.91 9.07
N LEU A 385 23.38 8.31 9.79
CA LEU A 385 23.47 8.69 11.20
C LEU A 385 23.99 7.54 12.06
N ARG A 386 23.51 6.30 11.82
CA ARG A 386 24.01 5.10 12.51
C ARG A 386 25.49 4.84 12.23
N LEU A 387 25.97 5.09 11.01
CA LEU A 387 27.40 4.99 10.67
C LEU A 387 28.24 5.99 11.46
N PHE A 388 27.81 7.26 11.58
CA PHE A 388 28.59 8.29 12.29
C PHE A 388 28.81 7.99 13.77
N ILE A 389 27.84 7.38 14.46
CA ILE A 389 27.97 7.04 15.89
C ILE A 389 28.78 5.75 16.14
N MET A 390 29.10 4.96 15.12
CA MET A 390 29.90 3.75 15.30
C MET A 390 31.21 4.05 16.06
N PRO A 391 31.59 3.23 17.06
CA PRO A 391 32.83 3.43 17.82
C PRO A 391 34.08 3.39 16.93
N ASN A 392 34.13 2.43 15.99
CA ASN A 392 35.25 2.19 15.10
C ASN A 392 34.80 2.30 13.65
N LEU A 393 34.97 3.49 13.06
CA LEU A 393 34.72 3.70 11.64
C LEU A 393 35.82 3.05 10.80
N PRO A 394 35.50 2.36 9.69
CA PRO A 394 36.49 1.91 8.73
C PRO A 394 37.34 3.07 8.23
N GLU A 395 38.65 2.81 8.00
CA GLU A 395 39.61 3.86 7.61
C GLU A 395 39.20 4.53 6.28
N SER A 396 38.55 3.80 5.39
CA SER A 396 38.03 4.33 4.11
C SER A 396 37.01 5.44 4.28
N ILE A 397 36.17 5.39 5.33
CA ILE A 397 35.20 6.49 5.62
C ILE A 397 35.92 7.72 6.18
N SER A 398 36.99 7.53 6.94
CA SER A 398 37.67 8.63 7.62
C SER A 398 38.13 9.75 6.66
N GLN A 399 38.40 9.41 5.40
CA GLN A 399 38.75 10.37 4.36
C GLN A 399 37.56 11.06 3.70
N SER A 400 36.35 10.50 3.83
CA SER A 400 35.11 10.99 3.22
C SER A 400 34.11 11.54 4.24
N LEU A 401 34.50 11.74 5.49
CA LEU A 401 33.60 12.16 6.57
C LEU A 401 32.91 13.50 6.29
N LEU A 402 33.62 14.50 5.75
CA LEU A 402 33.03 15.81 5.46
C LEU A 402 32.02 15.76 4.32
N PRO A 403 32.31 15.14 3.15
CA PRO A 403 31.29 14.91 2.12
C PRO A 403 30.06 14.17 2.63
N LEU A 404 30.25 13.10 3.41
CA LEU A 404 29.12 12.34 3.99
C LEU A 404 28.32 13.16 5.00
N PHE A 405 28.97 14.02 5.78
CA PHE A 405 28.27 14.89 6.72
C PHE A 405 27.47 15.97 5.98
N ASN A 406 27.98 16.53 4.90
CA ASN A 406 27.22 17.43 4.03
C ASN A 406 25.99 16.72 3.45
N LEU A 407 26.12 15.47 2.99
CA LEU A 407 25.00 14.67 2.52
C LEU A 407 23.97 14.46 3.62
N VAL A 408 24.38 14.12 4.85
CA VAL A 408 23.47 14.00 6.01
C VAL A 408 22.71 15.31 6.26
N LEU A 409 23.35 16.45 6.14
CA LEU A 409 22.69 17.76 6.32
C LEU A 409 21.70 18.05 5.19
N THR A 410 22.03 17.71 3.95
CA THR A 410 21.10 17.83 2.81
C THR A 410 19.88 16.96 3.01
N LEU A 411 20.07 15.67 3.32
CA LEU A 411 18.96 14.73 3.60
C LEU A 411 18.12 15.18 4.79
N ALA A 412 18.75 15.66 5.87
CA ALA A 412 18.03 16.19 7.02
C ALA A 412 17.19 17.42 6.67
N ASN A 413 17.70 18.29 5.79
CA ASN A 413 16.95 19.47 5.33
C ASN A 413 15.75 19.06 4.47
N THR A 414 15.90 18.07 3.59
CA THR A 414 14.82 17.52 2.77
C THR A 414 13.76 16.85 3.68
N ALA A 415 14.19 15.99 4.61
CA ALA A 415 13.29 15.32 5.55
C ALA A 415 12.55 16.35 6.45
N TYR A 416 13.21 17.45 6.84
CA TYR A 416 12.58 18.52 7.60
C TYR A 416 11.51 19.25 6.77
N GLY A 417 11.73 19.42 5.47
CA GLY A 417 10.72 19.96 4.55
C GLY A 417 9.44 19.13 4.57
N TYR A 418 9.54 17.82 4.39
CA TYR A 418 8.38 16.90 4.51
C TYR A 418 7.70 16.96 5.88
N TYR A 419 8.50 17.07 6.95
CA TYR A 419 7.96 17.21 8.32
C TYR A 419 7.16 18.51 8.49
N GLU A 420 7.66 19.65 7.94
CA GLU A 420 6.93 20.93 8.01
C GLU A 420 5.69 20.94 7.13
N GLU A 421 5.72 20.35 5.95
CA GLU A 421 4.56 20.19 5.07
C GLU A 421 3.46 19.41 5.79
N LYS A 422 3.80 18.28 6.39
CA LYS A 422 2.86 17.45 7.17
C LYS A 422 2.30 18.19 8.38
N ARG A 423 3.12 19.00 9.06
CA ARG A 423 2.72 19.80 10.24
C ARG A 423 1.84 21.00 9.86
N ASN A 424 2.14 21.68 8.75
CA ASN A 424 1.43 22.90 8.32
C ASN A 424 0.19 22.58 7.46
N GLY A 425 0.11 21.40 6.89
CA GLY A 425 -1.04 20.93 6.14
C GLY A 425 -2.21 20.47 7.01
N ASN A 426 -1.97 20.15 8.27
CA ASN A 426 -2.97 19.53 9.14
C ASN A 426 -2.83 19.99 10.60
N GLU A 427 -3.57 21.06 11.00
CA GLU A 427 -3.98 21.19 12.41
C GLU A 427 -5.18 20.27 12.76
N GLU A 428 -5.67 19.43 11.84
CA GLU A 428 -6.89 18.62 12.01
C GLU A 428 -6.78 17.15 11.58
N GLU A 429 -5.59 16.60 11.36
CA GLU A 429 -5.50 15.16 11.12
C GLU A 429 -4.52 14.51 12.12
N GLU A 430 -4.99 14.16 13.35
CA GLU A 430 -4.69 12.85 13.89
C GLU A 430 -4.88 11.89 12.71
N VAL A 431 -3.85 11.12 12.37
CA VAL A 431 -3.95 10.10 11.32
C VAL A 431 -5.08 9.18 11.78
N ASP A 432 -6.29 9.54 11.37
CA ASP A 432 -7.46 8.74 11.60
C ASP A 432 -7.22 7.47 10.80
N TYR A 433 -7.23 6.36 11.48
CA TYR A 433 -7.10 5.05 10.86
C TYR A 433 -8.17 4.87 9.77
N GLU A 434 -9.31 5.55 9.91
CA GLU A 434 -10.37 5.65 8.90
C GLU A 434 -9.91 6.40 7.65
N GLU A 435 -9.12 7.47 7.77
CA GLU A 435 -8.60 8.20 6.60
C GLU A 435 -7.47 7.45 5.89
N LEU A 436 -6.64 6.70 6.65
CA LEU A 436 -5.66 5.79 6.06
C LEU A 436 -6.37 4.68 5.27
N LEU A 437 -7.50 4.21 5.75
CA LEU A 437 -8.33 3.21 5.11
C LEU A 437 -9.11 3.81 3.93
N GLU A 438 -9.61 5.06 4.03
CA GLU A 438 -10.23 5.78 2.90
C GLU A 438 -9.21 6.08 1.77
N ARG A 439 -7.95 6.34 2.09
CA ARG A 439 -6.88 6.48 1.09
C ARG A 439 -6.53 5.15 0.43
N ILE A 440 -6.59 4.04 1.18
CA ILE A 440 -6.45 2.68 0.64
C ILE A 440 -7.63 2.35 -0.27
N GLU A 441 -8.85 2.74 0.09
CA GLU A 441 -10.04 2.63 -0.75
C GLU A 441 -10.02 3.61 -1.94
N GLY A 442 -9.37 4.76 -1.80
CA GLY A 442 -9.21 5.74 -2.87
C GLY A 442 -8.19 5.35 -3.95
N GLY A 443 -7.32 4.37 -3.69
CA GLY A 443 -6.41 3.76 -4.66
C GLY A 443 -7.10 2.72 -5.56
N THR A 444 -8.26 2.23 -5.19
CA THR A 444 -9.13 1.47 -6.08
C THR A 444 -9.92 2.45 -6.94
N PHE A 445 -9.55 2.59 -8.21
CA PHE A 445 -10.34 3.16 -9.31
C PHE A 445 -11.51 4.07 -8.88
N ARG A 446 -11.26 5.35 -8.67
CA ARG A 446 -12.32 6.35 -8.84
C ARG A 446 -12.60 6.52 -10.33
N ASP A 447 -13.44 5.68 -10.87
CA ASP A 447 -14.21 5.90 -12.10
C ASP A 447 -15.17 7.09 -11.94
N ASN A 448 -14.69 8.25 -11.52
CA ASN A 448 -15.54 9.43 -11.36
C ASN A 448 -15.20 10.57 -12.34
N ASP A 449 -14.32 10.35 -13.31
CA ASP A 449 -14.08 11.32 -14.40
C ASP A 449 -14.63 10.91 -15.76
N TRP A 450 -15.32 9.79 -15.85
CA TRP A 450 -16.15 9.49 -17.01
C TRP A 450 -17.51 10.17 -16.86
N GLY A 451 -17.55 11.48 -17.13
CA GLY A 451 -18.76 12.16 -17.45
C GLY A 451 -19.32 11.61 -18.76
N TYR A 452 -20.11 10.57 -18.68
CA TYR A 452 -20.99 10.22 -19.78
C TYR A 452 -22.07 11.31 -19.87
N ASP A 453 -21.82 12.31 -20.70
CA ASP A 453 -22.89 13.04 -21.39
C ASP A 453 -23.53 12.03 -22.36
N GLU A 454 -24.63 11.43 -21.94
CA GLU A 454 -25.55 10.74 -22.84
C GLU A 454 -26.07 11.78 -23.85
N GLU A 455 -25.72 11.59 -25.07
CA GLU A 455 -26.21 12.09 -26.36
C GLU A 455 -25.10 12.71 -27.21
N GLN A 456 -24.38 11.85 -27.91
CA GLN A 456 -23.92 12.18 -29.27
C GLN A 456 -23.62 10.91 -30.09
N ASP A 457 -24.16 10.93 -31.29
CA ASP A 457 -24.16 9.92 -32.35
C ASP A 457 -22.84 9.19 -32.57
N VAL A 458 -22.96 7.87 -32.60
CA VAL A 458 -21.90 6.92 -33.06
C VAL A 458 -21.63 7.20 -34.55
N ASN A 459 -20.49 7.86 -34.82
CA ASN A 459 -19.85 7.82 -36.13
C ASN A 459 -18.42 7.35 -35.98
N SER A 460 -18.14 6.27 -36.66
CA SER A 460 -16.93 5.46 -36.74
C SER A 460 -15.68 6.23 -37.23
N ASP A 461 -15.02 6.99 -36.34
CA ASP A 461 -13.68 7.56 -36.57
C ASP A 461 -12.74 7.43 -35.35
N ASP A 462 -13.13 6.69 -34.30
CA ASP A 462 -12.44 6.64 -33.00
C ASP A 462 -11.11 5.83 -33.00
N ASP A 463 -10.78 5.13 -34.07
CA ASP A 463 -9.50 4.39 -34.16
C ASP A 463 -8.24 5.26 -34.39
N LYS A 464 -8.39 6.58 -34.52
CA LYS A 464 -7.25 7.48 -34.72
C LYS A 464 -6.77 8.14 -33.42
N ASP A 465 -7.63 8.33 -32.44
CA ASP A 465 -7.31 9.09 -31.23
C ASP A 465 -6.40 8.29 -30.25
N LEU A 466 -6.44 6.96 -30.30
CA LEU A 466 -5.57 6.09 -29.50
C LEU A 466 -4.09 6.13 -29.92
N LYS A 467 -3.80 6.54 -31.16
CA LYS A 467 -2.40 6.63 -31.65
C LYS A 467 -1.71 7.94 -31.35
N ASP A 468 -2.46 8.98 -30.98
CA ASP A 468 -1.97 10.32 -30.67
C ASP A 468 -1.94 10.62 -29.16
N MET A 469 -2.31 9.65 -28.30
CA MET A 469 -2.18 9.77 -26.85
C MET A 469 -0.70 9.63 -26.45
N ASN A 470 -0.21 10.58 -25.67
CA ASN A 470 1.15 10.50 -25.13
C ASN A 470 1.21 9.40 -24.04
N LEU A 471 2.42 8.91 -23.77
CA LEU A 471 2.67 7.80 -22.85
C LEU A 471 2.01 8.00 -21.49
N LYS A 472 2.05 9.24 -20.92
CA LYS A 472 1.41 9.59 -19.64
C LYS A 472 -0.11 9.46 -19.63
N GLN A 473 -0.76 9.65 -20.78
CA GLN A 473 -2.21 9.45 -20.92
C GLN A 473 -2.56 7.96 -21.04
N LEU A 474 -1.68 7.16 -21.67
CA LEU A 474 -1.79 5.70 -21.71
C LEU A 474 -1.52 5.08 -20.33
N GLU A 475 -0.56 5.60 -19.57
CA GLU A 475 -0.25 5.21 -18.19
C GLU A 475 -1.42 5.52 -17.25
N ALA A 476 -2.04 6.69 -17.38
CA ALA A 476 -3.24 7.08 -16.62
C ALA A 476 -4.47 6.19 -16.94
N LEU A 477 -4.53 5.63 -18.15
CA LEU A 477 -5.59 4.70 -18.58
C LEU A 477 -5.30 3.25 -18.17
N SER A 478 -4.02 2.85 -18.04
CA SER A 478 -3.67 1.48 -17.70
C SER A 478 -3.95 1.12 -16.23
N GLY A 479 -4.05 2.12 -15.34
CA GLY A 479 -4.39 1.93 -13.92
C GLY A 479 -3.48 0.96 -13.16
N LEU A 480 -2.41 0.47 -13.83
CA LEU A 480 -1.58 -0.64 -13.38
C LEU A 480 -0.25 -0.19 -12.74
N GLU A 481 0.03 1.12 -12.75
CA GLU A 481 1.24 1.64 -12.11
C GLU A 481 0.88 2.45 -10.85
N GLY A 482 0.47 1.73 -9.80
CA GLY A 482 0.58 2.27 -8.45
C GLY A 482 2.05 2.56 -8.17
N ASP A 483 2.41 3.81 -7.96
CA ASP A 483 3.75 4.21 -7.53
C ASP A 483 4.09 3.43 -6.25
N CYS A 484 5.22 2.69 -6.26
CA CYS A 484 5.70 1.97 -5.07
C CYS A 484 5.80 2.88 -3.83
N SER A 485 5.86 4.20 -4.01
CA SER A 485 5.89 5.20 -2.94
C SER A 485 4.61 5.23 -2.12
N GLU A 486 3.44 5.02 -2.71
CA GLU A 486 2.16 5.03 -1.99
C GLU A 486 2.06 3.90 -0.96
N ILE A 487 2.58 2.72 -1.29
CA ILE A 487 2.57 1.57 -0.37
C ILE A 487 3.55 1.76 0.79
N ASP A 488 4.66 2.45 0.56
CA ASP A 488 5.68 2.72 1.58
C ASP A 488 5.15 3.57 2.73
N GLU A 489 4.16 4.44 2.48
CA GLU A 489 3.53 5.28 3.52
C GLU A 489 2.74 4.46 4.55
N HIS A 490 2.33 3.24 4.18
CA HIS A 490 1.52 2.35 5.02
C HIS A 490 2.31 1.33 5.82
N LEU A 491 3.65 1.33 5.69
CA LEU A 491 4.51 0.42 6.46
C LEU A 491 4.65 0.88 7.91
N ILE A 492 4.21 0.06 8.85
CA ILE A 492 4.34 0.33 10.29
C ILE A 492 5.27 -0.72 10.91
N ASN A 493 6.55 -0.42 11.03
CA ASN A 493 7.53 -1.29 11.66
C ASN A 493 8.54 -0.48 12.48
N VAL A 494 9.48 -1.18 13.13
CA VAL A 494 10.50 -0.56 14.01
C VAL A 494 11.29 0.55 13.30
N VAL A 495 11.51 0.42 12.00
CA VAL A 495 12.28 1.39 11.22
C VAL A 495 11.40 2.59 10.86
N THR A 496 10.16 2.33 10.39
CA THR A 496 9.23 3.38 9.97
C THR A 496 8.62 4.19 11.13
N THR A 497 8.67 3.68 12.35
CA THR A 497 8.23 4.41 13.55
C THR A 497 9.32 5.27 14.21
N MET A 498 10.57 5.20 13.74
CA MET A 498 11.63 6.08 14.25
C MET A 498 11.40 7.52 13.80
N ASN A 499 11.45 8.49 14.71
CA ASN A 499 11.48 9.90 14.34
C ASN A 499 12.90 10.28 13.89
N GLU A 500 13.08 10.54 12.58
CA GLU A 500 14.37 10.84 11.97
C GLU A 500 14.98 12.14 12.47
N MET A 501 14.16 13.17 12.71
CA MET A 501 14.66 14.46 13.18
C MET A 501 15.10 14.42 14.64
N GLN A 502 14.36 13.72 15.50
CA GLN A 502 14.80 13.46 16.88
C GLN A 502 16.06 12.59 16.90
N THR A 503 16.14 11.60 16.01
CA THR A 503 17.34 10.75 15.84
C THR A 503 18.52 11.59 15.37
N PHE A 504 18.32 12.50 14.41
CA PHE A 504 19.36 13.42 13.97
C PHE A 504 19.87 14.31 15.15
N GLN A 505 18.95 14.97 15.87
CA GLN A 505 19.35 15.79 17.02
C GLN A 505 20.13 15.00 18.09
N SER A 506 19.65 13.80 18.45
CA SER A 506 20.28 12.96 19.45
C SER A 506 21.66 12.49 18.99
N THR A 507 21.80 12.10 17.71
CA THR A 507 23.07 11.69 17.10
C THR A 507 24.10 12.82 17.10
N VAL A 508 23.70 14.04 16.70
CA VAL A 508 24.61 15.19 16.72
C VAL A 508 25.07 15.51 18.16
N LYS A 509 24.15 15.48 19.14
CA LYS A 509 24.48 15.67 20.56
C LYS A 509 25.46 14.60 21.06
N GLU A 510 25.23 13.33 20.68
CA GLU A 510 26.12 12.23 21.05
C GLU A 510 27.51 12.40 20.42
N LEU A 511 27.61 12.76 19.16
CA LEU A 511 28.89 13.04 18.49
C LEU A 511 29.65 14.21 19.12
N MET A 512 28.96 15.28 19.49
CA MET A 512 29.57 16.41 20.21
C MET A 512 30.17 15.97 21.56
N ASN A 513 29.56 15.01 22.24
CA ASN A 513 30.01 14.52 23.54
C ASN A 513 31.09 13.43 23.40
N THR A 514 30.98 12.50 22.46
CA THR A 514 31.84 11.32 22.34
C THR A 514 33.03 11.54 21.40
N LYS A 515 32.87 12.36 20.37
CA LYS A 515 33.86 12.65 19.33
C LYS A 515 33.98 14.15 19.04
N PRO A 516 34.27 15.00 20.08
CA PRO A 516 34.23 16.46 19.92
C PRO A 516 35.19 17.01 18.88
N ASP A 517 36.40 16.45 18.76
CA ASP A 517 37.39 16.93 17.79
C ASP A 517 36.93 16.66 16.34
N MET A 518 36.36 15.50 16.08
CA MET A 518 35.79 15.15 14.79
C MET A 518 34.61 16.10 14.46
N MET A 519 33.70 16.30 15.40
CA MET A 519 32.53 17.15 15.18
C MET A 519 32.90 18.61 14.95
N ASN A 520 33.87 19.17 15.70
CA ASN A 520 34.38 20.51 15.47
C ASN A 520 35.00 20.68 14.09
N GLN A 521 35.74 19.65 13.61
CA GLN A 521 36.31 19.66 12.27
C GLN A 521 35.22 19.62 11.19
N LEU A 522 34.18 18.81 11.36
CA LEU A 522 33.05 18.73 10.44
C LEU A 522 32.28 20.06 10.39
N ILE A 523 31.92 20.63 11.55
CA ILE A 523 31.25 21.96 11.61
C ILE A 523 32.13 23.06 11.03
N GLY A 524 33.44 22.99 11.21
CA GLY A 524 34.37 23.94 10.61
C GLY A 524 34.42 23.86 9.08
N GLY A 525 34.15 22.68 8.52
CA GLY A 525 34.24 22.40 7.07
C GLY A 525 32.95 22.63 6.28
N ILE A 526 31.78 22.77 6.92
CA ILE A 526 30.50 23.01 6.24
C ILE A 526 30.28 24.49 5.94
N GLY A 527 29.43 24.79 4.93
CA GLY A 527 29.04 26.14 4.55
C GLY A 527 28.16 26.85 5.57
N ASP A 528 28.00 28.17 5.43
CA ASP A 528 27.27 29.00 6.42
C ASP A 528 25.76 28.65 6.44
N GLU A 529 25.14 28.34 5.31
CA GLU A 529 23.76 27.88 5.24
C GLU A 529 23.54 26.57 6.01
N ALA A 530 24.42 25.59 5.81
CA ALA A 530 24.38 24.31 6.53
C ALA A 530 24.60 24.50 8.04
N LYS A 531 25.42 25.47 8.48
CA LYS A 531 25.57 25.84 9.90
C LYS A 531 24.29 26.42 10.47
N GLN A 532 23.65 27.34 9.75
CA GLN A 532 22.38 27.95 10.18
C GLN A 532 21.29 26.88 10.30
N PHE A 533 21.18 25.97 9.33
CA PHE A 533 20.26 24.84 9.38
C PHE A 533 20.54 23.97 10.61
N LEU A 534 21.80 23.56 10.82
CA LEU A 534 22.18 22.73 11.97
C LEU A 534 21.83 23.39 13.29
N GLU A 535 22.14 24.68 13.45
CA GLU A 535 21.77 25.45 14.66
C GLU A 535 20.26 25.57 14.83
N GLY A 536 19.52 25.78 13.74
CA GLY A 536 18.06 25.84 13.75
C GLY A 536 17.44 24.53 14.24
N ILE A 537 17.81 23.41 13.62
CA ILE A 537 17.30 22.09 14.01
C ILE A 537 17.68 21.71 15.43
N MET A 538 18.92 21.99 15.87
CA MET A 538 19.36 21.66 17.23
C MET A 538 18.59 22.41 18.33
N ASN A 539 17.97 23.54 18.01
CA ASN A 539 17.16 24.35 18.90
C ASN A 539 15.64 24.13 18.71
N ALA A 540 15.23 23.43 17.67
CA ALA A 540 13.82 23.15 17.40
C ALA A 540 13.22 22.18 18.44
N GLN A 541 11.97 22.40 18.80
CA GLN A 541 11.13 21.43 19.53
C GLN A 541 10.46 20.52 18.49
N LEU A 542 11.00 19.31 18.32
CA LEU A 542 10.58 18.31 17.36
C LEU A 542 9.72 17.24 18.04
#